data_535433701a22bc43966c950594da8bd7
#
_entry.id   535433701a22bc43966c950594da8bd7
#
_cell.length_a   1.000
_cell.length_b   1.000
_cell.length_c   1.000
_cell.angle_alpha   90.00
_cell.angle_beta   90.00
_cell.angle_gamma   90.00
#
_symmetry.space_group_name_H-M   'P 1'
#
loop_
_entity.id
_entity.type
_entity.pdbx_description
1 polymer ?
#
loop_
_entity_poly.entity_id
_entity_poly.type
_entity_poly.pdbx_seq_one_letter_code
_entity_poly.pdbx_strand_id
1 'polypeptide(L)'
;MGEFDHGTMFLRAIQEGLIDTDSSIQVGLRTHNDADVGIKQITSQQLHEMGTKAVLEEILSHLQGRIVYVSFDIDVLDPAFAPGTGTPVSGGIASWQALTIVQGLAPLNMVGFDLVEVSPPFDHAEITAIAAATIIYDWICVKASQKS
;
A
#
# COMPACT_ATOMS: atom_id res chain seq x y z
N MET A 1 18.81 13.83 13.55
CA MET A 1 18.41 13.11 12.31
C MET A 1 18.95 11.71 12.44
N GLY A 2 18.08 10.71 12.49
CA GLY A 2 18.47 9.31 12.58
C GLY A 2 19.21 8.84 11.33
N GLU A 3 19.97 7.77 11.48
CA GLU A 3 20.59 7.06 10.35
C GLU A 3 19.52 6.64 9.34
N PHE A 4 19.93 6.47 8.08
CA PHE A 4 19.07 5.94 7.03
C PHE A 4 18.70 4.49 7.36
N ASP A 5 17.42 4.22 7.45
CA ASP A 5 16.88 2.87 7.66
C ASP A 5 15.66 2.63 6.75
N HIS A 6 15.11 1.42 6.78
CA HIS A 6 13.96 1.05 5.98
C HIS A 6 12.70 1.89 6.26
N GLY A 7 12.58 2.45 7.48
CA GLY A 7 11.46 3.31 7.88
C GLY A 7 11.61 4.79 7.45
N THR A 8 12.77 5.20 6.95
CA THR A 8 13.06 6.62 6.63
C THR A 8 13.11 6.94 5.14
N MET A 9 12.92 5.97 4.26
CA MET A 9 13.03 6.15 2.80
C MET A 9 12.07 7.20 2.27
N PHE A 10 10.79 7.11 2.59
CA PHE A 10 9.79 8.09 2.13
C PHE A 10 10.00 9.48 2.76
N LEU A 11 10.37 9.53 4.04
CA LEU A 11 10.73 10.80 4.67
C LEU A 11 11.88 11.48 3.91
N ARG A 12 12.89 10.74 3.50
CA ARG A 12 13.99 11.27 2.70
C ARG A 12 13.52 11.76 1.33
N ALA A 13 12.69 10.98 0.63
CA ALA A 13 12.14 11.37 -0.66
C ALA A 13 11.30 12.66 -0.57
N ILE A 14 10.55 12.83 0.51
CA ILE A 14 9.81 14.07 0.80
C ILE A 14 10.77 15.25 1.01
N GLN A 15 11.80 15.08 1.84
CA GLN A 15 12.78 16.12 2.13
C GLN A 15 13.56 16.56 0.88
N GLU A 16 13.79 15.67 -0.06
CA GLU A 16 14.42 15.94 -1.35
C GLU A 16 13.46 16.48 -2.41
N GLY A 17 12.16 16.61 -2.09
CA GLY A 17 11.15 17.12 -3.01
C GLY A 17 10.79 16.17 -4.15
N LEU A 18 11.02 14.86 -3.97
CA LEU A 18 10.70 13.83 -4.96
C LEU A 18 9.25 13.37 -4.87
N ILE A 19 8.58 13.62 -3.75
CA ILE A 19 7.19 13.24 -3.48
C ILE A 19 6.38 14.49 -3.17
N ASP A 20 5.26 14.65 -3.85
CA ASP A 20 4.24 15.65 -3.56
C ASP A 20 3.34 15.13 -2.44
N THR A 21 3.51 15.62 -1.21
CA THR A 21 2.77 15.17 -0.04
C THR A 21 1.29 15.48 -0.14
N ASP A 22 0.90 16.63 -0.74
CA ASP A 22 -0.49 17.02 -0.92
C ASP A 22 -1.25 16.09 -1.88
N SER A 23 -0.52 15.37 -2.74
CA SER A 23 -1.03 14.41 -3.70
C SER A 23 -0.58 12.97 -3.39
N SER A 24 -0.33 12.69 -2.12
CA SER A 24 0.04 11.37 -1.63
C SER A 24 -0.94 10.89 -0.56
N ILE A 25 -1.11 9.58 -0.46
CA ILE A 25 -1.99 8.96 0.53
C ILE A 25 -1.37 7.65 1.04
N GLN A 26 -1.44 7.43 2.35
CA GLN A 26 -1.07 6.18 3.00
C GLN A 26 -2.33 5.49 3.50
N VAL A 27 -2.44 4.18 3.27
CA VAL A 27 -3.64 3.40 3.61
C VAL A 27 -3.26 2.16 4.39
N GLY A 28 -3.95 1.91 5.49
CA GLY A 28 -3.82 0.68 6.28
C GLY A 28 -2.81 0.75 7.42
N LEU A 29 -2.28 1.92 7.73
CA LEU A 29 -1.39 2.13 8.88
C LEU A 29 -2.09 1.74 10.19
N ARG A 30 -1.39 0.98 11.03
CA ARG A 30 -1.91 0.58 12.36
C ARG A 30 -0.88 0.59 13.47
N THR A 31 0.33 1.02 13.16
CA THR A 31 1.37 1.29 14.16
C THR A 31 1.39 2.78 14.48
N HIS A 32 1.72 3.10 15.73
CA HIS A 32 1.84 4.49 16.15
C HIS A 32 3.08 5.12 15.50
N ASN A 33 2.88 6.27 14.89
CA ASN A 33 3.96 7.08 14.35
C ASN A 33 3.64 8.56 14.59
N ASP A 34 4.51 9.24 15.34
CA ASP A 34 4.37 10.66 15.66
C ASP A 34 4.79 11.60 14.51
N ALA A 35 5.37 11.06 13.44
CA ALA A 35 5.84 11.86 12.32
C ALA A 35 4.67 12.26 11.41
N ASP A 36 4.20 13.50 11.55
CA ASP A 36 3.37 14.13 10.53
C ASP A 36 4.26 14.65 9.41
N VAL A 37 4.19 13.99 8.27
CA VAL A 37 4.96 14.38 7.06
C VAL A 37 4.05 15.04 6.01
N GLY A 38 2.83 15.38 6.38
CA GLY A 38 1.86 16.05 5.49
C GLY A 38 1.19 15.13 4.47
N ILE A 39 1.37 13.81 4.58
CA ILE A 39 0.67 12.83 3.72
C ILE A 39 -0.67 12.48 4.35
N LYS A 40 -1.73 12.49 3.54
CA LYS A 40 -3.04 12.00 3.96
C LYS A 40 -2.97 10.53 4.40
N GLN A 41 -3.59 10.22 5.53
CA GLN A 41 -3.60 8.87 6.09
C GLN A 41 -5.01 8.33 6.24
N ILE A 42 -5.20 7.07 5.88
CA ILE A 42 -6.36 6.25 6.22
C ILE A 42 -5.83 5.07 7.03
N THR A 43 -6.07 5.07 8.33
CA THR A 43 -5.62 3.98 9.20
C THR A 43 -6.36 2.68 8.89
N SER A 44 -5.81 1.55 9.34
CA SER A 44 -6.49 0.25 9.24
C SER A 44 -7.86 0.26 9.92
N GLN A 45 -7.96 0.90 11.10
CA GLN A 45 -9.24 1.06 11.79
C GLN A 45 -10.25 1.84 10.92
N GLN A 46 -9.86 2.99 10.37
CA GLN A 46 -10.73 3.77 9.49
C GLN A 46 -11.15 2.97 8.25
N LEU A 47 -10.23 2.18 7.66
CA LEU A 47 -10.54 1.32 6.53
C LEU A 47 -11.61 0.28 6.88
N HIS A 48 -11.51 -0.35 8.06
CA HIS A 48 -12.51 -1.31 8.51
C HIS A 48 -13.87 -0.63 8.79
N GLU A 49 -13.88 0.58 9.34
CA GLU A 49 -15.11 1.34 9.62
C GLU A 49 -15.78 1.86 8.33
N MET A 50 -15.01 2.39 7.39
CA MET A 50 -15.51 2.93 6.12
C MET A 50 -15.92 1.84 5.12
N GLY A 51 -15.20 0.73 5.14
CA GLY A 51 -15.27 -0.33 4.15
C GLY A 51 -14.46 -0.02 2.88
N THR A 52 -14.03 -1.09 2.23
CA THR A 52 -13.08 -1.05 1.09
C THR A 52 -13.54 -0.13 -0.05
N LYS A 53 -14.84 -0.10 -0.33
CA LYS A 53 -15.38 0.74 -1.42
C LYS A 53 -15.22 2.22 -1.13
N ALA A 54 -15.58 2.68 0.06
CA ALA A 54 -15.46 4.10 0.43
C ALA A 54 -14.00 4.55 0.48
N VAL A 55 -13.11 3.68 0.97
CA VAL A 55 -11.65 3.93 0.94
C VAL A 55 -11.15 4.08 -0.49
N LEU A 56 -11.57 3.22 -1.41
CA LEU A 56 -11.21 3.32 -2.82
C LEU A 56 -11.71 4.63 -3.44
N GLU A 57 -12.96 5.02 -3.19
CA GLU A 57 -13.52 6.30 -3.66
C GLU A 57 -12.68 7.48 -3.15
N GLU A 58 -12.23 7.44 -1.90
CA GLU A 58 -11.38 8.46 -1.30
C GLU A 58 -9.99 8.51 -1.97
N ILE A 59 -9.36 7.36 -2.23
CA ILE A 59 -8.09 7.27 -2.96
C ILE A 59 -8.23 7.88 -4.35
N LEU A 60 -9.25 7.48 -5.10
CA LEU A 60 -9.48 7.95 -6.46
C LEU A 60 -9.73 9.46 -6.50
N SER A 61 -10.54 9.97 -5.59
CA SER A 61 -10.83 11.41 -5.48
C SER A 61 -9.57 12.22 -5.15
N HIS A 62 -8.74 11.73 -4.22
CA HIS A 62 -7.54 12.42 -3.78
C HIS A 62 -6.44 12.47 -4.85
N LEU A 63 -6.32 11.40 -5.65
CA LEU A 63 -5.26 11.24 -6.65
C LEU A 63 -5.71 11.54 -8.08
N GLN A 64 -6.94 12.00 -8.28
CA GLN A 64 -7.47 12.27 -9.62
C GLN A 64 -6.60 13.26 -10.42
N GLY A 65 -6.25 12.87 -11.65
CA GLY A 65 -5.44 13.70 -12.55
C GLY A 65 -3.95 13.76 -12.23
N ARG A 66 -3.50 13.00 -11.23
CA ARG A 66 -2.09 12.93 -10.84
C ARG A 66 -1.38 11.75 -11.52
N ILE A 67 -0.07 11.85 -11.62
CA ILE A 67 0.82 10.72 -11.94
C ILE A 67 1.06 9.97 -10.63
N VAL A 68 0.75 8.68 -10.61
CA VAL A 68 0.76 7.89 -9.38
C VAL A 68 1.80 6.78 -9.46
N TYR A 69 2.62 6.69 -8.43
CA TYR A 69 3.45 5.54 -8.11
C TYR A 69 2.84 4.83 -6.91
N VAL A 70 2.72 3.52 -6.96
CA VAL A 70 2.16 2.72 -5.86
C VAL A 70 3.26 1.89 -5.23
N SER A 71 3.49 2.07 -3.93
CA SER A 71 4.30 1.16 -3.12
C SER A 71 3.36 0.36 -2.23
N PHE A 72 3.38 -0.95 -2.42
CA PHE A 72 2.53 -1.88 -1.69
C PHE A 72 3.35 -2.67 -0.67
N ASP A 73 3.18 -2.35 0.59
CA ASP A 73 3.79 -3.11 1.67
C ASP A 73 2.89 -4.30 2.02
N ILE A 74 3.44 -5.53 1.95
CA ILE A 74 2.64 -6.74 2.18
C ILE A 74 2.14 -6.84 3.62
N ASP A 75 2.80 -6.18 4.55
CA ASP A 75 2.41 -6.19 5.96
C ASP A 75 1.13 -5.39 6.24
N VAL A 76 0.60 -4.64 5.28
CA VAL A 76 -0.76 -4.06 5.35
C VAL A 76 -1.82 -5.15 5.52
N LEU A 77 -1.56 -6.35 5.00
CA LEU A 77 -2.42 -7.50 5.23
C LEU A 77 -2.33 -7.95 6.70
N ASP A 78 -3.44 -8.46 7.21
CA ASP A 78 -3.42 -9.11 8.52
C ASP A 78 -2.50 -10.35 8.48
N PRO A 79 -1.77 -10.66 9.56
CA PRO A 79 -0.92 -11.86 9.64
C PRO A 79 -1.64 -13.19 9.36
N ALA A 80 -2.97 -13.22 9.44
CA ALA A 80 -3.77 -14.35 9.02
C ALA A 80 -3.69 -14.60 7.48
N PHE A 81 -3.35 -13.59 6.69
CA PHE A 81 -3.25 -13.64 5.23
C PHE A 81 -1.81 -13.48 4.72
N ALA A 82 -0.95 -12.80 5.48
CA ALA A 82 0.45 -12.57 5.13
C ALA A 82 1.35 -12.68 6.36
N PRO A 83 1.60 -13.91 6.86
CA PRO A 83 2.47 -14.10 8.02
C PRO A 83 3.96 -13.89 7.73
N GLY A 84 4.39 -14.00 6.48
CA GLY A 84 5.79 -13.97 6.04
C GLY A 84 6.29 -12.56 5.79
N THR A 85 6.30 -11.73 6.81
CA THR A 85 6.86 -10.36 6.78
C THR A 85 7.69 -10.09 8.03
N GLY A 86 8.48 -9.01 8.01
CA GLY A 86 9.39 -8.66 9.09
C GLY A 86 8.69 -8.11 10.33
N THR A 87 7.62 -7.34 10.16
CA THR A 87 6.92 -6.61 11.22
C THR A 87 5.40 -6.84 11.21
N PRO A 88 4.94 -8.09 11.35
CA PRO A 88 3.52 -8.40 11.30
C PRO A 88 2.77 -7.78 12.48
N VAL A 89 1.66 -7.10 12.22
CA VAL A 89 0.77 -6.51 13.23
C VAL A 89 -0.67 -6.90 12.95
N SER A 90 -1.40 -7.38 13.94
CA SER A 90 -2.81 -7.76 13.83
C SER A 90 -3.71 -6.55 13.53
N GLY A 91 -4.85 -6.79 12.93
CA GLY A 91 -5.80 -5.74 12.54
C GLY A 91 -5.55 -5.19 11.13
N GLY A 92 -4.77 -5.88 10.31
CA GLY A 92 -4.59 -5.59 8.91
C GLY A 92 -5.82 -5.93 8.07
N ILE A 93 -5.70 -5.78 6.75
CA ILE A 93 -6.78 -6.09 5.81
C ILE A 93 -6.69 -7.53 5.30
N ALA A 94 -7.80 -8.06 4.82
CA ALA A 94 -7.82 -9.35 4.13
C ALA A 94 -7.26 -9.23 2.71
N SER A 95 -6.74 -10.32 2.17
CA SER A 95 -6.19 -10.36 0.81
C SER A 95 -7.20 -9.92 -0.25
N TRP A 96 -8.49 -10.29 -0.12
CA TRP A 96 -9.52 -9.86 -1.06
C TRP A 96 -9.77 -8.35 -1.05
N GLN A 97 -9.60 -7.67 0.10
CA GLN A 97 -9.71 -6.22 0.21
C GLN A 97 -8.54 -5.54 -0.54
N ALA A 98 -7.33 -6.06 -0.38
CA ALA A 98 -6.16 -5.60 -1.12
C ALA A 98 -6.36 -5.73 -2.64
N LEU A 99 -6.82 -6.89 -3.11
CA LEU A 99 -7.13 -7.13 -4.53
C LEU A 99 -8.20 -6.17 -5.03
N THR A 100 -9.27 -5.95 -4.26
CA THR A 100 -10.33 -4.98 -4.61
C THR A 100 -9.77 -3.55 -4.75
N ILE A 101 -8.90 -3.13 -3.84
CA ILE A 101 -8.25 -1.81 -3.93
C ILE A 101 -7.38 -1.74 -5.18
N VAL A 102 -6.47 -2.68 -5.39
CA VAL A 102 -5.53 -2.67 -6.53
C VAL A 102 -6.27 -2.68 -7.85
N GLN A 103 -7.28 -3.52 -8.02
CA GLN A 103 -8.13 -3.54 -9.22
C GLN A 103 -8.87 -2.21 -9.42
N GLY A 104 -9.33 -1.61 -8.33
CA GLY A 104 -10.05 -0.35 -8.33
C GLY A 104 -9.20 0.88 -8.69
N LEU A 105 -7.85 0.77 -8.65
CA LEU A 105 -6.96 1.85 -9.07
C LEU A 105 -6.91 2.06 -10.59
N ALA A 106 -7.60 1.25 -11.38
CA ALA A 106 -7.63 1.34 -12.85
C ALA A 106 -7.88 2.74 -13.44
N PRO A 107 -8.70 3.63 -12.83
CA PRO A 107 -8.90 4.99 -13.33
C PRO A 107 -7.69 5.93 -13.18
N LEU A 108 -6.70 5.59 -12.34
CA LEU A 108 -5.55 6.44 -12.07
C LEU A 108 -4.44 6.27 -13.12
N ASN A 109 -3.70 7.34 -13.38
CA ASN A 109 -2.51 7.30 -14.22
C ASN A 109 -1.31 6.72 -13.46
N MET A 110 -1.30 5.40 -13.27
CA MET A 110 -0.23 4.69 -12.58
C MET A 110 0.98 4.51 -13.49
N VAL A 111 2.17 4.94 -13.04
CA VAL A 111 3.43 4.84 -13.80
C VAL A 111 4.36 3.76 -13.28
N GLY A 112 4.19 3.34 -12.03
CA GLY A 112 5.01 2.29 -11.42
C GLY A 112 4.31 1.67 -10.21
N PHE A 113 4.81 0.50 -9.84
CA PHE A 113 4.35 -0.28 -8.70
C PHE A 113 5.51 -1.10 -8.14
N ASP A 114 5.68 -1.09 -6.86
CA ASP A 114 6.49 -2.09 -6.17
C ASP A 114 5.65 -2.81 -5.10
N LEU A 115 6.12 -3.99 -4.72
CA LEU A 115 5.59 -4.74 -3.59
C LEU A 115 6.78 -5.17 -2.73
N VAL A 116 6.75 -4.77 -1.47
CA VAL A 116 7.86 -4.89 -0.54
C VAL A 116 7.52 -5.71 0.69
N GLU A 117 8.52 -5.95 1.53
CA GLU A 117 8.44 -6.57 2.86
C GLU A 117 8.03 -8.06 2.86
N VAL A 118 7.97 -8.76 1.73
CA VAL A 118 7.86 -10.22 1.74
C VAL A 118 9.15 -10.81 2.29
N SER A 119 9.04 -11.58 3.39
CA SER A 119 10.15 -12.24 4.04
C SER A 119 10.00 -13.77 4.00
N PRO A 120 10.55 -14.46 2.99
CA PRO A 120 10.37 -15.90 2.82
C PRO A 120 10.78 -16.76 4.03
N PRO A 121 11.81 -16.39 4.84
CA PRO A 121 12.17 -17.18 6.00
C PRO A 121 11.08 -17.23 7.09
N PHE A 122 10.15 -16.27 7.09
CA PHE A 122 9.01 -16.21 8.01
C PHE A 122 7.70 -16.69 7.38
N ASP A 123 7.73 -16.96 6.07
CA ASP A 123 6.52 -17.38 5.36
C ASP A 123 6.17 -18.84 5.63
N HIS A 124 4.89 -19.14 5.73
CA HIS A 124 4.39 -20.48 5.99
C HIS A 124 3.70 -20.99 4.73
N ALA A 125 4.22 -22.08 4.17
CA ALA A 125 3.66 -22.67 2.94
C ALA A 125 3.47 -21.67 1.79
N GLU A 126 4.35 -20.67 1.71
CA GLU A 126 4.35 -19.63 0.66
C GLU A 126 3.05 -18.78 0.62
N ILE A 127 2.28 -18.72 1.71
CA ILE A 127 0.99 -18.02 1.76
C ILE A 127 1.20 -16.54 1.42
N THR A 128 2.20 -15.90 2.01
CA THR A 128 2.52 -14.49 1.77
C THR A 128 3.04 -14.26 0.36
N ALA A 129 3.94 -15.13 -0.13
CA ALA A 129 4.46 -15.06 -1.48
C ALA A 129 3.36 -15.21 -2.54
N ILE A 130 2.40 -16.11 -2.32
CA ILE A 130 1.24 -16.30 -3.19
C ILE A 130 0.35 -15.06 -3.18
N ALA A 131 0.07 -14.48 -2.01
CA ALA A 131 -0.71 -13.25 -1.90
C ALA A 131 -0.02 -12.10 -2.66
N ALA A 132 1.27 -11.91 -2.45
CA ALA A 132 2.08 -10.90 -3.13
C ALA A 132 2.07 -11.08 -4.66
N ALA A 133 2.31 -12.31 -5.13
CA ALA A 133 2.30 -12.62 -6.56
C ALA A 133 0.92 -12.35 -7.20
N THR A 134 -0.17 -12.66 -6.50
CA THR A 134 -1.53 -12.40 -6.97
C THR A 134 -1.80 -10.88 -7.08
N ILE A 135 -1.39 -10.10 -6.09
CA ILE A 135 -1.54 -8.64 -6.07
C ILE A 135 -0.75 -8.01 -7.24
N ILE A 136 0.49 -8.43 -7.45
CA ILE A 136 1.32 -7.95 -8.58
C ILE A 136 0.67 -8.33 -9.91
N TYR A 137 0.17 -9.56 -10.04
CA TYR A 137 -0.49 -10.01 -11.26
C TYR A 137 -1.73 -9.17 -11.58
N ASP A 138 -2.56 -8.89 -10.59
CA ASP A 138 -3.74 -8.02 -10.75
C ASP A 138 -3.35 -6.61 -11.19
N TRP A 139 -2.30 -6.03 -10.58
CA TRP A 139 -1.81 -4.74 -11.02
C TRP A 139 -1.32 -4.76 -12.49
N ILE A 140 -0.61 -5.81 -12.92
CA ILE A 140 -0.18 -5.99 -14.32
C ILE A 140 -1.40 -6.02 -15.24
N CYS A 141 -2.45 -6.77 -14.88
CA CYS A 141 -3.69 -6.84 -15.65
C CYS A 141 -4.38 -5.47 -15.76
N VAL A 142 -4.47 -4.74 -14.65
CA VAL A 142 -5.00 -3.38 -14.62
C VAL A 142 -4.19 -2.47 -15.55
N LYS A 143 -2.87 -2.52 -15.45
CA LYS A 143 -1.98 -1.71 -16.27
C LYS A 143 -2.06 -2.05 -17.76
N ALA A 144 -2.23 -3.31 -18.09
CA ALA A 144 -2.43 -3.75 -19.47
C ALA A 144 -3.75 -3.22 -20.07
N SER A 145 -4.82 -3.19 -19.27
CA SER A 145 -6.13 -2.68 -19.70
C SER A 145 -6.16 -1.18 -19.97
N GLN A 146 -5.28 -0.39 -19.34
CA GLN A 146 -5.16 1.05 -19.56
C GLN A 146 -4.57 1.43 -20.94
N LYS A 147 -3.95 0.49 -21.63
CA LYS A 147 -3.29 0.72 -22.93
C LYS A 147 -4.21 0.42 -24.13
N SER A 148 -5.43 -0.06 -23.86
CA SER A 148 -6.45 -0.38 -24.86
C SER A 148 -7.40 0.78 -25.05
#